data_79b9ea7b7dcc9b93b8c434fa4d5dc041
#
_entry.id   79b9ea7b7dcc9b93b8c434fa4d5dc041
#
_cell.length_a   1.000
_cell.length_b   1.000
_cell.length_c   1.000
_cell.angle_alpha   90.00
_cell.angle_beta   90.00
_cell.angle_gamma   90.00
#
_symmetry.space_group_name_H-M   'P 1'
#
loop_
_entity.id
_entity.type
_entity.pdbx_description
1 polymer ?
#
loop_
_entity_poly.entity_id
_entity_poly.type
_entity_poly.pdbx_seq_one_letter_code
_entity_poly.pdbx_strand_id
1 'polypeptide(L)'
;MKNNYKVSVSLWTLTVKEIRRFLRIWVQTLVPPAVTMSLYFVIFGSLIGPRIGSMDGFDYIQYMIPGLIMLSVITNSYNNVVSSFYSVKFQKSIEELLISPMPSWAILLGFVLGGVARGVLIGFIVFGVSLIFYPEFTVVNPLLTVTVLLLTAILFSLMGFINAVFADSFDDISIIPTFILTPLIYLGGVFYSINILPDIWRSISMFNPMLYVVNTFREGMLGVSDVSISCLLYTSDAADDSLRVDLGGRRII
;
A
#
# COMPACT_ATOMS: atom_id res chain seq x y z
N MET A 1 13.00 -5.45 33.38
CA MET A 1 13.01 -6.62 32.47
C MET A 1 11.68 -7.38 32.40
N LYS A 2 10.98 -7.65 33.50
CA LYS A 2 9.70 -8.39 33.53
C LYS A 2 8.55 -7.74 32.73
N ASN A 3 8.54 -6.41 32.59
CA ASN A 3 7.46 -5.67 31.93
C ASN A 3 7.59 -5.72 30.38
N ASN A 4 8.80 -5.68 29.84
CA ASN A 4 9.04 -5.73 28.40
C ASN A 4 8.69 -7.11 27.80
N TYR A 5 8.92 -8.19 28.55
CA TYR A 5 8.54 -9.54 28.14
C TYR A 5 7.02 -9.67 27.98
N LYS A 6 6.24 -9.12 28.89
CA LYS A 6 4.77 -9.15 28.80
C LYS A 6 4.25 -8.39 27.60
N VAL A 7 4.84 -7.24 27.28
CA VAL A 7 4.45 -6.43 26.12
C VAL A 7 4.77 -7.14 24.80
N SER A 8 5.94 -7.75 24.68
CA SER A 8 6.32 -8.49 23.46
C SER A 8 5.41 -9.71 23.21
N VAL A 9 5.04 -10.43 24.27
CA VAL A 9 4.09 -11.55 24.16
C VAL A 9 2.71 -11.07 23.73
N SER A 10 2.22 -9.97 24.30
CA SER A 10 0.91 -9.40 23.93
C SER A 10 0.89 -8.91 22.50
N LEU A 11 1.95 -8.21 22.05
CA LEU A 11 2.10 -7.77 20.66
C LEU A 11 2.10 -8.96 19.70
N TRP A 12 2.91 -9.98 19.99
CA TRP A 12 2.97 -11.19 19.18
C TRP A 12 1.61 -11.88 19.09
N THR A 13 0.91 -12.03 20.22
CA THR A 13 -0.41 -12.66 20.28
C THR A 13 -1.43 -11.91 19.45
N LEU A 14 -1.44 -10.56 19.52
CA LEU A 14 -2.33 -9.72 18.72
C LEU A 14 -2.00 -9.84 17.23
N THR A 15 -0.72 -9.77 16.85
CA THR A 15 -0.28 -9.93 15.46
C THR A 15 -0.67 -11.29 14.90
N VAL A 16 -0.42 -12.37 15.64
CA VAL A 16 -0.81 -13.73 15.24
C VAL A 16 -2.33 -13.88 15.12
N LYS A 17 -3.10 -13.26 16.03
CA LYS A 17 -4.56 -13.21 15.94
C LYS A 17 -5.01 -12.56 14.62
N GLU A 18 -4.43 -11.41 14.26
CA GLU A 18 -4.76 -10.70 13.02
C GLU A 18 -4.39 -11.51 11.77
N ILE A 19 -3.21 -12.14 11.76
CA ILE A 19 -2.79 -13.01 10.65
C ILE A 19 -3.74 -14.22 10.53
N ARG A 20 -4.04 -14.90 11.63
CA ARG A 20 -4.97 -16.04 11.61
C ARG A 20 -6.38 -15.64 11.19
N ARG A 21 -6.82 -14.42 11.50
CA ARG A 21 -8.13 -13.91 11.11
C ARG A 21 -8.30 -13.91 9.60
N PHE A 22 -7.42 -13.26 8.85
CA PHE A 22 -7.56 -13.21 7.40
C PHE A 22 -7.23 -14.55 6.72
N LEU A 23 -6.32 -15.35 7.28
CA LEU A 23 -6.03 -16.69 6.76
C LEU A 23 -7.19 -17.68 6.98
N ARG A 24 -7.97 -17.54 8.05
CA ARG A 24 -9.16 -18.39 8.28
C ARG A 24 -10.19 -18.23 7.17
N ILE A 25 -10.31 -17.03 6.62
CA ILE A 25 -11.27 -16.72 5.55
C ILE A 25 -10.52 -16.47 4.22
N TRP A 26 -9.46 -17.26 3.95
CA TRP A 26 -8.55 -17.04 2.81
C TRP A 26 -9.28 -16.98 1.47
N VAL A 27 -10.38 -17.73 1.29
CA VAL A 27 -11.19 -17.70 0.07
C VAL A 27 -11.77 -16.29 -0.17
N GLN A 28 -12.19 -15.58 0.88
CA GLN A 28 -12.74 -14.22 0.76
C GLN A 28 -11.66 -13.15 0.72
N THR A 29 -10.48 -13.43 1.25
CA THR A 29 -9.43 -12.41 1.44
C THR A 29 -8.32 -12.46 0.39
N LEU A 30 -7.96 -13.66 -0.10
CA LEU A 30 -6.84 -13.85 -1.02
C LEU A 30 -7.30 -14.17 -2.45
N VAL A 31 -8.40 -14.90 -2.61
CA VAL A 31 -8.88 -15.31 -3.95
C VAL A 31 -9.38 -14.12 -4.77
N PRO A 32 -10.20 -13.18 -4.26
CA PRO A 32 -10.69 -12.07 -5.08
C PRO A 32 -9.59 -11.20 -5.66
N PRO A 33 -8.55 -10.76 -4.91
CA PRO A 33 -7.43 -10.04 -5.49
C PRO A 33 -6.70 -10.84 -6.58
N ALA A 34 -6.47 -12.13 -6.37
CA ALA A 34 -5.80 -12.98 -7.36
C ALA A 34 -6.62 -13.08 -8.66
N VAL A 35 -7.93 -13.32 -8.56
CA VAL A 35 -8.83 -13.37 -9.72
C VAL A 35 -8.90 -12.03 -10.43
N THR A 36 -9.08 -10.93 -9.69
CA THR A 36 -9.14 -9.59 -10.27
C THR A 36 -7.86 -9.22 -11.03
N MET A 37 -6.69 -9.53 -10.45
CA MET A 37 -5.41 -9.25 -11.10
C MET A 37 -5.18 -10.16 -12.30
N SER A 38 -5.60 -11.42 -12.26
CA SER A 38 -5.58 -12.30 -13.43
C SER A 38 -6.42 -11.73 -14.57
N LEU A 39 -7.61 -11.19 -14.27
CA LEU A 39 -8.46 -10.53 -15.27
C LEU A 39 -7.78 -9.28 -15.84
N TYR A 40 -7.12 -8.47 -15.01
CA TYR A 40 -6.37 -7.33 -15.52
C TYR A 40 -5.23 -7.78 -16.45
N PHE A 41 -4.49 -8.84 -16.12
CA PHE A 41 -3.45 -9.37 -17.02
C PHE A 41 -4.03 -9.90 -18.32
N VAL A 42 -5.17 -10.57 -18.31
CA VAL A 42 -5.85 -11.02 -19.53
C VAL A 42 -6.31 -9.84 -20.37
N ILE A 43 -7.03 -8.89 -19.78
CA ILE A 43 -7.63 -7.78 -20.52
C ILE A 43 -6.54 -6.85 -21.05
N PHE A 44 -5.72 -6.34 -20.19
CA PHE A 44 -4.71 -5.34 -20.55
C PHE A 44 -3.46 -5.96 -21.17
N GLY A 45 -3.05 -7.13 -20.71
CA GLY A 45 -1.89 -7.81 -21.28
C GLY A 45 -2.18 -8.44 -22.64
N SER A 46 -3.18 -9.32 -22.72
CA SER A 46 -3.41 -10.12 -23.93
C SER A 46 -4.30 -9.43 -24.97
N LEU A 47 -5.33 -8.66 -24.55
CA LEU A 47 -6.28 -8.05 -25.48
C LEU A 47 -5.88 -6.65 -25.91
N ILE A 48 -5.43 -5.81 -25.00
CA ILE A 48 -5.10 -4.40 -25.22
C ILE A 48 -3.61 -4.21 -25.52
N GLY A 49 -2.73 -4.96 -24.83
CA GLY A 49 -1.27 -4.85 -24.94
C GLY A 49 -0.75 -4.86 -26.37
N PRO A 50 -1.15 -5.79 -27.26
CA PRO A 50 -0.71 -5.82 -28.66
C PRO A 50 -1.09 -4.58 -29.48
N ARG A 51 -2.10 -3.81 -29.04
CA ARG A 51 -2.52 -2.56 -29.70
C ARG A 51 -1.75 -1.34 -29.20
N ILE A 52 -1.31 -1.36 -27.95
CA ILE A 52 -0.51 -0.27 -27.35
C ILE A 52 0.97 -0.43 -27.75
N GLY A 53 1.45 -1.66 -27.86
CA GLY A 53 2.85 -1.96 -28.18
C GLY A 53 3.77 -1.86 -26.96
N SER A 54 4.95 -1.25 -27.13
CA SER A 54 5.94 -1.06 -26.07
C SER A 54 5.76 0.28 -25.37
N MET A 55 6.03 0.30 -24.06
CA MET A 55 6.03 1.49 -23.21
C MET A 55 7.38 1.58 -22.48
N ASP A 56 8.07 2.69 -22.66
CA ASP A 56 9.42 2.93 -22.10
C ASP A 56 10.43 1.79 -22.36
N GLY A 57 10.31 1.15 -23.53
CA GLY A 57 11.20 0.07 -23.99
C GLY A 57 10.83 -1.33 -23.50
N PHE A 58 9.72 -1.48 -22.77
CA PHE A 58 9.20 -2.76 -22.28
C PHE A 58 7.85 -3.09 -22.94
N ASP A 59 7.52 -4.36 -23.02
CA ASP A 59 6.19 -4.77 -23.42
C ASP A 59 5.16 -4.22 -22.43
N TYR A 60 3.99 -3.82 -22.93
CA TYR A 60 2.95 -3.20 -22.10
C TYR A 60 2.56 -4.05 -20.88
N ILE A 61 2.49 -5.38 -21.04
CA ILE A 61 2.21 -6.30 -19.94
C ILE A 61 3.31 -6.24 -18.87
N GLN A 62 4.57 -6.20 -19.27
CA GLN A 62 5.72 -6.13 -18.39
C GLN A 62 5.73 -4.80 -17.60
N TYR A 63 5.41 -3.69 -18.28
CA TYR A 63 5.31 -2.36 -17.68
C TYR A 63 4.21 -2.27 -16.60
N MET A 64 3.10 -2.99 -16.77
CA MET A 64 1.97 -2.98 -15.84
C MET A 64 2.20 -3.81 -14.56
N ILE A 65 3.04 -4.84 -14.59
CA ILE A 65 3.23 -5.76 -13.46
C ILE A 65 3.50 -5.02 -12.14
N PRO A 66 4.48 -4.11 -12.06
CA PRO A 66 4.76 -3.37 -10.81
C PRO A 66 3.55 -2.56 -10.33
N GLY A 67 2.85 -1.89 -11.24
CA GLY A 67 1.66 -1.10 -10.92
C GLY A 67 0.55 -1.94 -10.30
N LEU A 68 0.24 -3.11 -10.88
CA LEU A 68 -0.80 -4.02 -10.39
C LEU A 68 -0.45 -4.64 -9.04
N ILE A 69 0.83 -4.95 -8.80
CA ILE A 69 1.30 -5.42 -7.50
C ILE A 69 1.06 -4.32 -6.45
N MET A 70 1.48 -3.08 -6.73
CA MET A 70 1.31 -1.97 -5.80
C MET A 70 -0.16 -1.63 -5.54
N LEU A 71 -1.02 -1.62 -6.57
CA LEU A 71 -2.47 -1.49 -6.43
C LEU A 71 -3.02 -2.51 -5.42
N SER A 72 -2.59 -3.76 -5.54
CA SER A 72 -3.03 -4.85 -4.67
C SER A 72 -2.51 -4.69 -3.24
N VAL A 73 -1.23 -4.34 -3.08
CA VAL A 73 -0.61 -4.13 -1.76
C VAL A 73 -1.28 -2.98 -1.02
N ILE A 74 -1.44 -1.83 -1.67
CA ILE A 74 -2.07 -0.63 -1.11
C ILE A 74 -3.48 -0.94 -0.62
N THR A 75 -4.32 -1.45 -1.50
CA THR A 75 -5.74 -1.70 -1.19
C THR A 75 -5.92 -2.75 -0.11
N ASN A 76 -5.13 -3.81 -0.12
CA ASN A 76 -5.29 -4.90 0.84
C ASN A 76 -4.66 -4.61 2.20
N SER A 77 -3.53 -3.91 2.27
CA SER A 77 -2.96 -3.44 3.54
C SER A 77 -3.92 -2.50 4.27
N TYR A 78 -4.46 -1.51 3.54
CA TYR A 78 -5.43 -0.56 4.07
C TYR A 78 -6.71 -1.25 4.54
N ASN A 79 -7.37 -2.02 3.65
CA ASN A 79 -8.65 -2.64 3.94
C ASN A 79 -8.58 -3.68 5.06
N ASN A 80 -7.43 -4.36 5.25
CA ASN A 80 -7.27 -5.30 6.36
C ASN A 80 -7.35 -4.60 7.71
N VAL A 81 -6.63 -3.50 7.85
CA VAL A 81 -6.56 -2.77 9.13
C VAL A 81 -7.87 -2.05 9.41
N VAL A 82 -8.41 -1.34 8.42
CA VAL A 82 -9.64 -0.58 8.62
C VAL A 82 -10.80 -1.48 9.02
N SER A 83 -10.97 -2.61 8.32
CA SER A 83 -12.06 -3.56 8.63
C SER A 83 -11.84 -4.28 9.96
N SER A 84 -10.61 -4.64 10.30
CA SER A 84 -10.30 -5.33 11.54
C SER A 84 -10.52 -4.45 12.76
N PHE A 85 -9.87 -3.29 12.77
CA PHE A 85 -9.94 -2.39 13.91
C PHE A 85 -11.35 -1.85 14.12
N TYR A 86 -12.04 -1.46 13.03
CA TYR A 86 -13.41 -1.00 13.13
C TYR A 86 -14.36 -2.09 13.65
N SER A 87 -14.18 -3.35 13.23
CA SER A 87 -14.99 -4.47 13.77
C SER A 87 -14.81 -4.64 15.28
N VAL A 88 -13.58 -4.48 15.79
CA VAL A 88 -13.28 -4.54 17.25
C VAL A 88 -13.92 -3.33 17.96
N LYS A 89 -13.86 -2.13 17.37
CA LYS A 89 -14.52 -0.90 17.87
C LYS A 89 -16.03 -1.08 17.92
N PHE A 90 -16.64 -1.55 16.84
CA PHE A 90 -18.08 -1.75 16.72
C PHE A 90 -18.63 -2.77 17.73
N GLN A 91 -17.91 -3.86 17.95
CA GLN A 91 -18.26 -4.88 18.95
C GLN A 91 -17.95 -4.47 20.39
N LYS A 92 -17.44 -3.25 20.63
CA LYS A 92 -16.98 -2.73 21.92
C LYS A 92 -15.86 -3.55 22.59
N SER A 93 -15.30 -4.53 21.89
CA SER A 93 -14.17 -5.34 22.38
C SER A 93 -12.87 -4.53 22.49
N ILE A 94 -12.83 -3.30 21.94
CA ILE A 94 -11.73 -2.35 22.12
C ILE A 94 -11.56 -1.96 23.58
N GLU A 95 -12.65 -1.90 24.36
CA GLU A 95 -12.61 -1.55 25.78
C GLU A 95 -11.79 -2.59 26.58
N GLU A 96 -11.93 -3.87 26.25
CA GLU A 96 -11.14 -4.95 26.86
C GLU A 96 -9.64 -4.81 26.55
N LEU A 97 -9.30 -4.41 25.30
CA LEU A 97 -7.92 -4.15 24.91
C LEU A 97 -7.33 -2.94 25.65
N LEU A 98 -8.12 -1.88 25.85
CA LEU A 98 -7.67 -0.65 26.53
C LEU A 98 -7.52 -0.84 28.04
N ILE A 99 -8.33 -1.70 28.68
CA ILE A 99 -8.21 -2.06 30.10
C ILE A 99 -7.02 -3.01 30.33
N SER A 100 -6.58 -3.73 29.29
CA SER A 100 -5.44 -4.64 29.41
C SER A 100 -4.15 -3.86 29.69
N PRO A 101 -3.14 -4.47 30.37
CA PRO A 101 -1.86 -3.82 30.66
C PRO A 101 -0.97 -3.65 29.40
N MET A 102 -1.57 -3.58 28.22
CA MET A 102 -0.90 -3.42 26.94
C MET A 102 -0.82 -1.93 26.57
N PRO A 103 0.36 -1.39 26.25
CA PRO A 103 0.49 0.00 25.84
C PRO A 103 -0.16 0.25 24.47
N SER A 104 -0.73 1.44 24.26
CA SER A 104 -1.46 1.80 23.04
C SER A 104 -0.65 1.64 21.75
N TRP A 105 0.67 1.91 21.79
CA TRP A 105 1.55 1.70 20.65
C TRP A 105 1.66 0.23 20.21
N ALA A 106 1.57 -0.71 21.18
CA ALA A 106 1.62 -2.14 20.88
C ALA A 106 0.29 -2.63 20.27
N ILE A 107 -0.84 -2.02 20.65
CA ILE A 107 -2.14 -2.27 19.98
C ILE A 107 -2.06 -1.80 18.53
N LEU A 108 -1.64 -0.56 18.28
CA LEU A 108 -1.45 -0.02 16.94
C LEU A 108 -0.55 -0.92 16.10
N LEU A 109 0.65 -1.27 16.60
CA LEU A 109 1.58 -2.12 15.86
C LEU A 109 1.01 -3.51 15.56
N GLY A 110 0.24 -4.10 16.47
CA GLY A 110 -0.37 -5.42 16.25
C GLY A 110 -1.33 -5.42 15.06
N PHE A 111 -2.18 -4.40 14.92
CA PHE A 111 -3.08 -4.25 13.77
C PHE A 111 -2.31 -3.92 12.49
N VAL A 112 -1.36 -2.99 12.56
CA VAL A 112 -0.51 -2.59 11.42
C VAL A 112 0.27 -3.79 10.88
N LEU A 113 0.91 -4.57 11.73
CA LEU A 113 1.63 -5.79 11.31
C LEU A 113 0.71 -6.83 10.66
N GLY A 114 -0.54 -6.94 11.11
CA GLY A 114 -1.56 -7.75 10.45
C GLY A 114 -1.89 -7.26 9.04
N GLY A 115 -1.98 -5.94 8.84
CA GLY A 115 -2.19 -5.31 7.52
C GLY A 115 -1.00 -5.50 6.60
N VAL A 116 0.20 -5.26 7.11
CA VAL A 116 1.47 -5.49 6.38
C VAL A 116 1.58 -6.94 5.92
N ALA A 117 1.35 -7.89 6.83
CA ALA A 117 1.42 -9.31 6.49
C ALA A 117 0.45 -9.69 5.37
N ARG A 118 -0.80 -9.18 5.38
CA ARG A 118 -1.76 -9.42 4.30
C ARG A 118 -1.35 -8.74 3.00
N GLY A 119 -0.93 -7.46 3.04
CA GLY A 119 -0.50 -6.73 1.86
C GLY A 119 0.68 -7.39 1.17
N VAL A 120 1.70 -7.77 1.93
CA VAL A 120 2.88 -8.49 1.45
C VAL A 120 2.51 -9.84 0.84
N LEU A 121 1.67 -10.62 1.52
CA LEU A 121 1.21 -11.92 1.02
C LEU A 121 0.47 -11.78 -0.32
N ILE A 122 -0.41 -10.81 -0.44
CA ILE A 122 -1.13 -10.55 -1.69
C ILE A 122 -0.19 -10.03 -2.78
N GLY A 123 0.78 -9.19 -2.44
CA GLY A 123 1.83 -8.77 -3.36
C GLY A 123 2.59 -9.97 -3.96
N PHE A 124 2.95 -10.94 -3.14
CA PHE A 124 3.58 -12.19 -3.61
C PHE A 124 2.64 -13.05 -4.47
N ILE A 125 1.36 -13.14 -4.11
CA ILE A 125 0.37 -13.88 -4.91
C ILE A 125 0.22 -13.23 -6.29
N VAL A 126 0.09 -11.91 -6.36
CA VAL A 126 -0.05 -11.17 -7.63
C VAL A 126 1.23 -11.27 -8.46
N PHE A 127 2.40 -11.19 -7.83
CA PHE A 127 3.67 -11.45 -8.51
C PHE A 127 3.73 -12.89 -9.06
N GLY A 128 3.32 -13.88 -8.29
CA GLY A 128 3.23 -15.28 -8.78
C GLY A 128 2.26 -15.42 -9.96
N VAL A 129 1.11 -14.75 -9.91
CA VAL A 129 0.18 -14.69 -11.06
C VAL A 129 0.84 -14.03 -12.27
N SER A 130 1.57 -12.93 -12.10
CA SER A 130 2.24 -12.24 -13.20
C SER A 130 3.25 -13.13 -13.93
N LEU A 131 3.96 -14.01 -13.21
CA LEU A 131 4.90 -14.97 -13.80
C LEU A 131 4.22 -16.03 -14.70
N ILE A 132 2.93 -16.30 -14.50
CA ILE A 132 2.17 -17.18 -15.40
C ILE A 132 1.95 -16.50 -16.76
N PHE A 133 1.73 -15.18 -16.77
CA PHE A 133 1.51 -14.41 -17.98
C PHE A 133 2.79 -13.93 -18.66
N TYR A 134 3.85 -13.72 -17.86
CA TYR A 134 5.16 -13.29 -18.33
C TYR A 134 6.28 -14.01 -17.54
N PRO A 135 6.66 -15.25 -17.96
CA PRO A 135 7.62 -16.08 -17.24
C PRO A 135 9.05 -15.52 -17.20
N GLU A 136 9.41 -14.69 -18.18
CA GLU A 136 10.77 -14.12 -18.32
C GLU A 136 10.97 -12.86 -17.47
N PHE A 137 10.03 -12.53 -16.57
CA PHE A 137 10.12 -11.32 -15.74
C PHE A 137 11.27 -11.45 -14.72
N THR A 138 12.20 -10.52 -14.78
CA THR A 138 13.34 -10.44 -13.84
C THR A 138 13.29 -9.14 -13.05
N VAL A 139 13.55 -9.22 -11.75
CA VAL A 139 13.60 -8.05 -10.86
C VAL A 139 15.03 -7.50 -10.86
N VAL A 140 15.18 -6.24 -11.28
CA VAL A 140 16.49 -5.57 -11.41
C VAL A 140 17.11 -5.30 -10.04
N ASN A 141 16.36 -4.72 -9.13
CA ASN A 141 16.84 -4.38 -7.79
C ASN A 141 15.88 -4.95 -6.71
N PRO A 142 16.09 -6.19 -6.25
CA PRO A 142 15.19 -6.84 -5.31
C PRO A 142 15.19 -6.16 -3.93
N LEU A 143 16.30 -5.56 -3.50
CA LEU A 143 16.36 -4.86 -2.21
C LEU A 143 15.46 -3.62 -2.22
N LEU A 144 15.54 -2.79 -3.26
CA LEU A 144 14.67 -1.62 -3.42
C LEU A 144 13.21 -2.05 -3.51
N THR A 145 12.90 -3.05 -4.32
CA THR A 145 11.54 -3.60 -4.48
C THR A 145 10.92 -4.02 -3.15
N VAL A 146 11.63 -4.84 -2.35
CA VAL A 146 11.14 -5.29 -1.05
C VAL A 146 10.99 -4.13 -0.07
N THR A 147 11.95 -3.21 -0.04
CA THR A 147 11.91 -2.04 0.85
C THR A 147 10.69 -1.17 0.55
N VAL A 148 10.46 -0.81 -0.71
CA VAL A 148 9.31 0.00 -1.12
C VAL A 148 7.99 -0.73 -0.82
N LEU A 149 7.91 -2.03 -1.10
CA LEU A 149 6.73 -2.83 -0.80
C LEU A 149 6.39 -2.81 0.70
N LEU A 150 7.39 -3.00 1.56
CA LEU A 150 7.19 -3.00 3.02
C LEU A 150 6.80 -1.60 3.52
N LEU A 151 7.49 -0.54 3.10
CA LEU A 151 7.17 0.83 3.49
C LEU A 151 5.76 1.22 3.07
N THR A 152 5.37 0.86 1.84
CA THR A 152 4.01 1.10 1.34
C THR A 152 2.98 0.35 2.17
N ALA A 153 3.20 -0.94 2.44
CA ALA A 153 2.28 -1.72 3.25
C ALA A 153 2.13 -1.15 4.67
N ILE A 154 3.21 -0.66 5.28
CA ILE A 154 3.18 0.01 6.60
C ILE A 154 2.39 1.33 6.52
N LEU A 155 2.70 2.18 5.54
CA LEU A 155 2.04 3.48 5.36
C LEU A 155 0.52 3.33 5.21
N PHE A 156 0.07 2.44 4.31
CA PHE A 156 -1.35 2.24 4.07
C PHE A 156 -2.06 1.47 5.19
N SER A 157 -1.35 0.62 5.92
CA SER A 157 -1.88 0.04 7.16
C SER A 157 -2.11 1.10 8.24
N LEU A 158 -1.20 2.05 8.40
CA LEU A 158 -1.37 3.19 9.31
C LEU A 158 -2.53 4.09 8.89
N MET A 159 -2.64 4.42 7.60
CA MET A 159 -3.77 5.20 7.07
C MET A 159 -5.11 4.48 7.31
N GLY A 160 -5.17 3.17 7.10
CA GLY A 160 -6.34 2.35 7.41
C GLY A 160 -6.70 2.36 8.90
N PHE A 161 -5.68 2.33 9.78
CA PHE A 161 -5.89 2.44 11.22
C PHE A 161 -6.48 3.80 11.61
N ILE A 162 -5.91 4.89 11.07
CA ILE A 162 -6.41 6.26 11.32
C ILE A 162 -7.87 6.37 10.87
N ASN A 163 -8.21 5.92 9.66
CA ASN A 163 -9.59 5.92 9.19
C ASN A 163 -10.52 5.17 10.15
N ALA A 164 -10.14 3.98 10.59
CA ALA A 164 -10.96 3.16 11.50
C ALA A 164 -11.17 3.81 12.88
N VAL A 165 -10.21 4.60 13.37
CA VAL A 165 -10.34 5.36 14.63
C VAL A 165 -11.43 6.42 14.51
N PHE A 166 -11.46 7.16 13.39
CA PHE A 166 -12.41 8.26 13.17
C PHE A 166 -13.77 7.83 12.62
N ALA A 167 -13.87 6.63 12.05
CA ALA A 167 -15.11 6.11 11.48
C ALA A 167 -16.16 5.81 12.57
N ASP A 168 -17.40 6.23 12.36
CA ASP A 168 -18.53 5.95 13.25
C ASP A 168 -19.47 4.88 12.68
N SER A 169 -19.42 4.63 11.36
CA SER A 169 -20.24 3.65 10.66
C SER A 169 -19.42 2.74 9.73
N PHE A 170 -20.01 1.62 9.28
CA PHE A 170 -19.42 0.78 8.23
C PHE A 170 -19.33 1.50 6.88
N ASP A 171 -20.19 2.47 6.64
CA ASP A 171 -20.14 3.28 5.43
C ASP A 171 -18.93 4.23 5.45
N ASP A 172 -18.62 4.84 6.59
CA ASP A 172 -17.48 5.74 6.74
C ASP A 172 -16.14 5.08 6.42
N ILE A 173 -15.96 3.82 6.82
CA ILE A 173 -14.71 3.09 6.50
C ILE A 173 -14.55 2.81 5.00
N SER A 174 -15.63 2.88 4.22
CA SER A 174 -15.65 2.64 2.77
C SER A 174 -15.48 3.91 1.95
N ILE A 175 -15.75 5.09 2.52
CA ILE A 175 -15.69 6.38 1.82
C ILE A 175 -14.26 6.66 1.35
N ILE A 176 -13.28 6.60 2.25
CA ILE A 176 -11.89 6.93 1.94
C ILE A 176 -11.31 6.00 0.86
N PRO A 177 -11.40 4.66 0.97
CA PRO A 177 -10.86 3.80 -0.08
C PRO A 177 -11.57 3.98 -1.43
N THR A 178 -12.88 4.21 -1.44
CA THR A 178 -13.65 4.31 -2.68
C THR A 178 -13.46 5.65 -3.38
N PHE A 179 -13.56 6.77 -2.66
CA PHE A 179 -13.60 8.10 -3.27
C PHE A 179 -12.24 8.80 -3.30
N ILE A 180 -11.31 8.43 -2.42
CA ILE A 180 -9.99 9.05 -2.36
C ILE A 180 -8.91 8.10 -2.86
N LEU A 181 -8.80 6.92 -2.24
CA LEU A 181 -7.69 6.00 -2.51
C LEU A 181 -7.75 5.45 -3.95
N THR A 182 -8.94 5.00 -4.39
CA THR A 182 -9.10 4.43 -5.73
C THR A 182 -8.74 5.43 -6.85
N PRO A 183 -9.28 6.67 -6.91
CA PRO A 183 -8.86 7.63 -7.92
C PRO A 183 -7.38 7.98 -7.87
N LEU A 184 -6.82 8.15 -6.66
CA LEU A 184 -5.39 8.44 -6.50
C LEU A 184 -4.51 7.30 -7.03
N ILE A 185 -4.85 6.05 -6.79
CA ILE A 185 -4.09 4.90 -7.29
C ILE A 185 -4.16 4.85 -8.82
N TYR A 186 -5.35 5.02 -9.41
CA TYR A 186 -5.49 5.01 -10.87
C TYR A 186 -4.72 6.16 -11.54
N LEU A 187 -4.73 7.37 -10.96
CA LEU A 187 -3.93 8.50 -11.41
C LEU A 187 -2.44 8.38 -11.03
N GLY A 188 -2.07 7.37 -10.27
CA GLY A 188 -0.70 7.06 -9.86
C GLY A 188 0.17 6.37 -10.92
N GLY A 189 -0.29 6.29 -12.18
CA GLY A 189 0.50 5.68 -13.26
C GLY A 189 0.60 4.16 -13.18
N VAL A 190 -0.40 3.49 -12.64
CA VAL A 190 -0.46 2.01 -12.55
C VAL A 190 -0.52 1.39 -13.95
N PHE A 191 -1.34 1.97 -14.84
CA PHE A 191 -1.65 1.42 -16.17
C PHE A 191 -0.96 2.13 -17.32
N TYR A 192 -0.31 3.28 -17.08
CA TYR A 192 0.27 4.13 -18.11
C TYR A 192 1.48 4.90 -17.59
N SER A 193 2.35 5.34 -18.49
CA SER A 193 3.40 6.31 -18.21
C SER A 193 2.82 7.73 -18.18
N ILE A 194 3.22 8.53 -17.20
CA ILE A 194 2.79 9.94 -17.12
C ILE A 194 3.23 10.78 -18.32
N ASN A 195 4.23 10.31 -19.05
CA ASN A 195 4.74 11.00 -20.24
C ASN A 195 3.73 11.02 -21.42
N ILE A 196 2.72 10.14 -21.38
CA ILE A 196 1.66 10.07 -22.41
C ILE A 196 0.50 11.01 -22.09
N LEU A 197 0.43 11.53 -20.86
CA LEU A 197 -0.69 12.37 -20.42
C LEU A 197 -0.59 13.80 -20.99
N PRO A 198 -1.74 14.43 -21.33
CA PRO A 198 -1.80 15.87 -21.56
C PRO A 198 -1.30 16.66 -20.34
N ASP A 199 -0.73 17.86 -20.59
CA ASP A 199 -0.04 18.68 -19.57
C ASP A 199 -0.85 18.91 -18.29
N ILE A 200 -2.16 19.11 -18.41
CA ILE A 200 -3.05 19.32 -17.27
C ILE A 200 -3.08 18.07 -16.36
N TRP A 201 -3.29 16.91 -16.93
CA TRP A 201 -3.36 15.64 -16.19
C TRP A 201 -2.00 15.22 -15.64
N ARG A 202 -0.93 15.51 -16.40
CA ARG A 202 0.44 15.31 -15.95
C ARG A 202 0.74 16.13 -14.70
N SER A 203 0.37 17.41 -14.70
CA SER A 203 0.55 18.28 -13.53
C SER A 203 -0.24 17.78 -12.32
N ILE A 204 -1.49 17.37 -12.49
CA ILE A 204 -2.31 16.80 -11.41
C ILE A 204 -1.67 15.50 -10.87
N SER A 205 -1.20 14.62 -11.76
CA SER A 205 -0.55 13.36 -11.36
C SER A 205 0.75 13.60 -10.58
N MET A 206 1.50 14.66 -10.86
CA MET A 206 2.71 15.00 -10.12
C MET A 206 2.45 15.39 -8.65
N PHE A 207 1.26 15.90 -8.31
CA PHE A 207 0.86 16.14 -6.92
C PHE A 207 0.39 14.87 -6.21
N ASN A 208 0.24 13.77 -6.93
CA ASN A 208 -0.27 12.52 -6.39
C ASN A 208 0.86 11.71 -5.73
N PRO A 209 0.82 11.46 -4.41
CA PRO A 209 1.85 10.66 -3.74
C PRO A 209 1.91 9.20 -4.24
N MET A 210 0.79 8.67 -4.77
CA MET A 210 0.76 7.31 -5.32
C MET A 210 1.67 7.15 -6.53
N LEU A 211 1.82 8.22 -7.33
CA LEU A 211 2.70 8.22 -8.48
C LEU A 211 4.14 7.87 -8.08
N TYR A 212 4.64 8.50 -7.04
CA TYR A 212 6.01 8.29 -6.55
C TYR A 212 6.21 6.87 -6.02
N VAL A 213 5.23 6.37 -5.27
CA VAL A 213 5.26 5.00 -4.73
C VAL A 213 5.31 3.96 -5.86
N VAL A 214 4.41 4.09 -6.86
CA VAL A 214 4.34 3.16 -8.00
C VAL A 214 5.61 3.25 -8.85
N ASN A 215 6.11 4.47 -9.12
CA ASN A 215 7.31 4.66 -9.94
C ASN A 215 8.59 4.15 -9.24
N THR A 216 8.77 4.39 -7.93
CA THR A 216 9.91 3.85 -7.19
C THR A 216 9.88 2.32 -7.16
N PHE A 217 8.69 1.74 -7.03
CA PHE A 217 8.55 0.28 -7.10
C PHE A 217 8.86 -0.26 -8.50
N ARG A 218 8.39 0.44 -9.55
CA ARG A 218 8.69 0.10 -10.94
C ARG A 218 10.18 0.19 -11.22
N GLU A 219 10.87 1.20 -10.71
CA GLU A 219 12.32 1.31 -10.83
C GLU A 219 13.04 0.14 -10.13
N GLY A 220 12.58 -0.30 -8.97
CA GLY A 220 13.10 -1.50 -8.32
C GLY A 220 12.91 -2.77 -9.15
N MET A 221 11.79 -2.90 -9.84
CA MET A 221 11.45 -4.10 -10.60
C MET A 221 12.02 -4.09 -12.03
N LEU A 222 11.91 -2.96 -12.75
CA LEU A 222 12.25 -2.85 -14.18
C LEU A 222 13.48 -1.99 -14.45
N GLY A 223 13.94 -1.21 -13.47
CA GLY A 223 15.04 -0.24 -13.66
C GLY A 223 14.63 1.03 -14.40
N VAL A 224 13.32 1.28 -14.59
CA VAL A 224 12.79 2.48 -15.24
C VAL A 224 11.78 3.19 -14.35
N SER A 225 11.81 4.51 -14.40
CA SER A 225 10.89 5.38 -13.66
C SER A 225 10.56 6.61 -14.49
N ASP A 226 9.28 7.02 -14.49
CA ASP A 226 8.83 8.26 -15.13
C ASP A 226 9.30 9.50 -14.38
N VAL A 227 9.66 9.36 -13.10
CA VAL A 227 10.10 10.45 -12.21
C VAL A 227 11.44 10.09 -11.60
N SER A 228 12.43 10.97 -11.69
CA SER A 228 13.74 10.71 -11.09
C SER A 228 13.66 10.64 -9.56
N ILE A 229 14.37 9.67 -8.95
CA ILE A 229 14.45 9.52 -7.48
C ILE A 229 14.99 10.79 -6.81
N SER A 230 15.84 11.53 -7.49
CA SER A 230 16.34 12.83 -7.02
C SER A 230 15.21 13.83 -6.73
N CYS A 231 14.12 13.78 -7.50
CA CYS A 231 12.96 14.64 -7.30
C CYS A 231 12.19 14.24 -6.02
N LEU A 232 12.15 12.96 -5.68
CA LEU A 232 11.49 12.43 -4.47
C LEU A 232 12.25 12.83 -3.19
N LEU A 233 13.58 12.78 -3.22
CA LEU A 233 14.42 13.25 -2.11
C LEU A 233 14.32 14.77 -1.94
N TYR A 234 14.27 15.53 -3.05
CA TYR A 234 14.15 16.99 -2.99
C TYR A 234 12.81 17.46 -2.43
N THR A 235 11.70 16.77 -2.76
CA THR A 235 10.38 17.09 -2.19
C THR A 235 10.29 16.73 -0.71
N SER A 236 10.97 15.68 -0.24
CA SER A 236 11.03 15.33 1.18
C SER A 236 11.88 16.32 1.97
N ASP A 237 13.01 16.78 1.43
CA ASP A 237 13.86 17.81 2.03
C ASP A 237 13.13 19.17 2.10
N ALA A 238 12.42 19.57 1.04
CA ALA A 238 11.63 20.79 1.03
C ALA A 238 10.46 20.76 2.04
N ALA A 239 9.84 19.59 2.25
CA ALA A 239 8.83 19.39 3.27
C ALA A 239 9.41 19.47 4.70
N ASP A 240 10.60 18.91 4.92
CA ASP A 240 11.31 18.98 6.21
C ASP A 240 11.78 20.40 6.52
N ASP A 241 12.25 21.16 5.53
CA ASP A 241 12.64 22.56 5.70
C ASP A 241 11.42 23.46 5.99
N SER A 242 10.27 23.23 5.36
CA SER A 242 9.05 23.97 5.66
C SER A 242 8.54 23.72 7.09
N LEU A 243 8.63 22.48 7.59
CA LEU A 243 8.31 22.13 8.97
C LEU A 243 9.30 22.74 9.98
N ARG A 244 10.58 22.84 9.63
CA ARG A 244 11.60 23.48 10.49
C ARG A 244 11.42 24.99 10.59
N VAL A 245 10.97 25.65 9.54
CA VAL A 245 10.66 27.10 9.54
C VAL A 245 9.47 27.41 10.47
N ASP A 246 8.43 26.58 10.47
CA ASP A 246 7.27 26.74 11.37
C ASP A 246 7.62 26.49 12.85
N LEU A 247 8.56 25.60 13.16
CA LEU A 247 9.00 25.35 14.53
C LEU A 247 10.00 26.39 15.05
N GLY A 248 10.69 27.10 14.16
CA GLY A 248 11.65 28.16 14.51
C GLY A 248 11.02 29.54 14.82
N GLY A 249 9.77 29.76 14.45
CA GLY A 249 9.08 31.05 14.56
C GLY A 249 8.46 31.37 15.92
N ARG A 250 8.46 30.47 16.89
CA ARG A 250 7.95 30.73 18.25
C ARG A 250 9.08 30.87 19.27
N ARG A 251 9.86 31.94 19.18
CA ARG A 251 10.47 32.52 20.39
C ARG A 251 9.46 33.52 20.98
N ILE A 252 8.81 33.09 22.02
CA ILE A 252 8.03 33.95 22.91
C ILE A 252 9.01 34.76 23.75
N ILE A 253 8.94 36.07 23.67
CA ILE A 253 9.41 37.02 24.66
C ILE A 253 8.42 37.01 25.82
#